data_0a1f7052791d3eddef3fb733421931ac
#
_entry.id   0a1f7052791d3eddef3fb733421931ac
#
_cell.length_a   1.000
_cell.length_b   1.000
_cell.length_c   1.000
_cell.angle_alpha   90.00
_cell.angle_beta   90.00
_cell.angle_gamma   90.00
#
_symmetry.space_group_name_H-M   'P 1'
#
loop_
_entity.id
_entity.type
_entity.pdbx_description
1 polymer ?
#
loop_
_entity_poly.entity_id
_entity_poly.type
_entity_poly.pdbx_seq_one_letter_code
_entity_poly.pdbx_strand_id
1 'polypeptide(L)'
;MRKGHVLLGLAVLTTAVRGAAAQTPQLPLNTLNEVSAALRACWVPPPLDQSRAGMQITVQMSFRRNGELFGHPRITFESAGASDDERLAYRVAVAKMIKRCAPLPFSNALGNALAGRPFTIRLIDHRKLREAGNVP
;
A
#
# COMPACT_ATOMS: atom_id res chain seq x y z
N MET A 1 19.47 -26.90 70.02
CA MET A 1 18.39 -27.17 69.02
C MET A 1 18.23 -25.94 68.15
N ARG A 2 18.72 -25.98 66.97
CA ARG A 2 18.53 -24.89 65.99
C ARG A 2 17.55 -25.35 64.93
N LYS A 3 16.39 -24.69 64.90
CA LYS A 3 15.37 -24.91 63.86
C LYS A 3 15.80 -24.10 62.62
N GLY A 4 16.23 -24.80 61.58
CA GLY A 4 16.46 -24.21 60.27
C GLY A 4 15.14 -24.03 59.53
N HIS A 5 14.78 -22.79 59.22
CA HIS A 5 13.70 -22.51 58.28
C HIS A 5 14.24 -22.51 56.89
N VAL A 6 13.87 -23.53 56.10
CA VAL A 6 14.09 -23.57 54.68
C VAL A 6 13.00 -22.74 54.00
N LEU A 7 13.35 -21.57 53.50
CA LEU A 7 12.50 -20.78 52.62
C LEU A 7 12.58 -21.34 51.20
N LEU A 8 11.53 -22.06 50.79
CA LEU A 8 11.33 -22.43 49.39
C LEU A 8 10.91 -21.19 48.59
N GLY A 9 11.83 -20.64 47.83
CA GLY A 9 11.51 -19.60 46.87
C GLY A 9 10.78 -20.18 45.65
N LEU A 10 9.50 -19.83 45.51
CA LEU A 10 8.71 -20.21 44.36
C LEU A 10 9.06 -19.23 43.21
N ALA A 11 9.91 -19.68 42.26
CA ALA A 11 10.16 -18.94 41.06
C ALA A 11 8.97 -19.04 40.08
N VAL A 12 8.17 -17.99 40.00
CA VAL A 12 7.09 -17.91 39.01
C VAL A 12 7.72 -17.56 37.65
N LEU A 13 7.85 -18.55 36.79
CA LEU A 13 8.18 -18.32 35.38
C LEU A 13 6.94 -17.77 34.69
N THR A 14 6.92 -16.46 34.49
CA THR A 14 5.96 -15.83 33.57
C THR A 14 6.40 -16.08 32.13
N THR A 15 5.80 -17.07 31.47
CA THR A 15 5.92 -17.25 30.04
C THR A 15 5.13 -16.15 29.34
N ALA A 16 5.82 -15.17 28.81
CA ALA A 16 5.22 -14.17 27.92
C ALA A 16 4.83 -14.88 26.61
N VAL A 17 3.55 -15.18 26.46
CA VAL A 17 2.99 -15.61 25.16
C VAL A 17 3.01 -14.39 24.24
N ARG A 18 4.02 -14.30 23.40
CA ARG A 18 4.00 -13.39 22.28
C ARG A 18 2.92 -13.89 21.32
N GLY A 19 1.77 -13.25 21.34
CA GLY A 19 0.73 -13.47 20.35
C GLY A 19 1.31 -13.16 18.96
N ALA A 20 1.54 -14.18 18.13
CA ALA A 20 1.77 -13.98 16.72
C ALA A 20 0.50 -13.32 16.17
N ALA A 21 0.63 -12.10 15.62
CA ALA A 21 -0.47 -11.46 14.91
C ALA A 21 -0.87 -12.40 13.76
N ALA A 22 -2.07 -12.96 13.83
CA ALA A 22 -2.62 -13.78 12.78
C ALA A 22 -2.76 -12.88 11.55
N GLN A 23 -1.94 -13.12 10.52
CA GLN A 23 -2.12 -12.49 9.22
C GLN A 23 -3.44 -13.02 8.66
N THR A 24 -4.40 -12.12 8.45
CA THR A 24 -5.65 -12.46 7.77
C THR A 24 -5.28 -12.97 6.37
N PRO A 25 -5.63 -14.21 5.98
CA PRO A 25 -5.33 -14.69 4.65
C PRO A 25 -6.00 -13.78 3.63
N GLN A 26 -5.20 -13.17 2.76
CA GLN A 26 -5.73 -12.37 1.66
C GLN A 26 -6.34 -13.31 0.62
N LEU A 27 -7.62 -13.04 0.26
CA LEU A 27 -8.26 -13.75 -0.84
C LEU A 27 -7.52 -13.42 -2.14
N PRO A 28 -7.30 -14.43 -3.03
CA PRO A 28 -6.63 -14.19 -4.29
C PRO A 28 -7.46 -13.28 -5.20
N LEU A 29 -6.76 -12.40 -5.92
CA LEU A 29 -7.38 -11.54 -6.94
C LEU A 29 -7.62 -12.35 -8.22
N ASN A 30 -8.83 -12.28 -8.74
CA ASN A 30 -9.27 -13.07 -9.90
C ASN A 30 -9.58 -12.22 -11.13
N THR A 31 -9.78 -10.92 -10.96
CA THR A 31 -10.20 -10.00 -12.01
C THR A 31 -9.35 -8.71 -12.04
N LEU A 32 -9.35 -8.05 -13.20
CA LEU A 32 -8.69 -6.74 -13.35
C LEU A 32 -9.32 -5.66 -12.46
N ASN A 33 -10.63 -5.75 -12.22
CA ASN A 33 -11.30 -4.81 -11.30
C ASN A 33 -10.82 -4.99 -9.87
N GLU A 34 -10.60 -6.23 -9.43
CA GLU A 34 -10.03 -6.51 -8.10
C GLU A 34 -8.58 -6.03 -8.00
N VAL A 35 -7.78 -6.16 -9.05
CA VAL A 35 -6.41 -5.60 -9.11
C VAL A 35 -6.46 -4.09 -8.98
N SER A 36 -7.34 -3.42 -9.72
CA SER A 36 -7.52 -1.96 -9.62
C SER A 36 -7.95 -1.53 -8.23
N ALA A 37 -8.89 -2.25 -7.62
CA ALA A 37 -9.36 -1.96 -6.27
C ALA A 37 -8.25 -2.15 -5.23
N ALA A 38 -7.48 -3.22 -5.33
CA ALA A 38 -6.34 -3.50 -4.45
C ALA A 38 -5.28 -2.39 -4.53
N LEU A 39 -4.91 -1.96 -5.73
CA LEU A 39 -3.96 -0.86 -5.93
C LEU A 39 -4.50 0.46 -5.36
N ARG A 40 -5.77 0.78 -5.60
CA ARG A 40 -6.40 1.98 -5.03
C ARG A 40 -6.46 1.95 -3.51
N ALA A 41 -6.64 0.79 -2.90
CA ALA A 41 -6.60 0.64 -1.44
C ALA A 41 -5.22 0.98 -0.85
N CYS A 42 -4.15 0.81 -1.62
CA CYS A 42 -2.79 1.20 -1.22
C CYS A 42 -2.46 2.67 -1.58
N TRP A 43 -3.32 3.33 -2.32
CA TRP A 43 -3.10 4.71 -2.75
C TRP A 43 -3.29 5.68 -1.60
N VAL A 44 -2.24 6.43 -1.30
CA VAL A 44 -2.27 7.55 -0.37
C VAL A 44 -1.75 8.77 -1.12
N PRO A 45 -2.60 9.73 -1.45
CA PRO A 45 -2.16 10.96 -2.10
C PRO A 45 -1.16 11.73 -1.24
N PRO A 46 -0.36 12.63 -1.83
CA PRO A 46 0.55 13.47 -1.05
C PRO A 46 -0.17 14.30 0.01
N PRO A 47 0.51 14.81 1.04
CA PRO A 47 -0.07 15.75 2.00
C PRO A 47 -0.72 16.94 1.31
N LEU A 48 -1.76 17.53 1.93
CA LEU A 48 -2.56 18.59 1.32
C LEU A 48 -1.77 19.83 0.91
N ASP A 49 -0.68 20.14 1.60
CA ASP A 49 0.25 21.24 1.27
C ASP A 49 1.11 20.99 0.04
N GLN A 50 1.19 19.72 -0.41
CA GLN A 50 1.93 19.27 -1.60
C GLN A 50 0.99 18.75 -2.69
N SER A 51 -0.29 18.93 -2.52
CA SER A 51 -1.32 18.33 -3.36
C SER A 51 -2.02 19.38 -4.22
N ARG A 52 -2.58 18.89 -5.31
CA ARG A 52 -3.46 19.67 -6.17
C ARG A 52 -4.81 18.98 -6.30
N ALA A 53 -5.89 19.67 -5.97
CA ALA A 53 -7.24 19.14 -6.12
C ALA A 53 -7.48 18.69 -7.56
N GLY A 54 -8.05 17.50 -7.73
CA GLY A 54 -8.36 16.94 -9.04
C GLY A 54 -7.14 16.45 -9.83
N MET A 55 -5.95 16.45 -9.26
CA MET A 55 -4.76 15.90 -9.91
C MET A 55 -5.00 14.47 -10.37
N GLN A 56 -4.72 14.24 -11.64
CA GLN A 56 -4.75 12.90 -12.24
C GLN A 56 -3.36 12.46 -12.62
N ILE A 57 -3.06 11.20 -12.35
CA ILE A 57 -1.84 10.54 -12.77
C ILE A 57 -2.19 9.15 -13.30
N THR A 58 -1.70 8.82 -14.47
CA THR A 58 -1.88 7.51 -15.08
C THR A 58 -0.58 6.76 -15.09
N VAL A 59 -0.61 5.55 -14.59
CA VAL A 59 0.56 4.69 -14.43
C VAL A 59 0.35 3.42 -15.23
N GLN A 60 1.33 3.09 -16.05
CA GLN A 60 1.42 1.80 -16.73
C GLN A 60 2.47 0.94 -16.04
N MET A 61 2.12 -0.27 -15.71
CA MET A 61 3.00 -1.24 -15.05
C MET A 61 2.73 -2.64 -15.56
N SER A 62 3.66 -3.54 -15.35
CA SER A 62 3.49 -4.97 -15.64
C SER A 62 3.83 -5.78 -14.40
N PHE A 63 3.24 -6.96 -14.30
CA PHE A 63 3.46 -7.86 -13.17
C PHE A 63 4.00 -9.20 -13.65
N ARG A 64 4.73 -9.85 -12.77
CA ARG A 64 5.04 -11.26 -12.89
C ARG A 64 3.82 -12.09 -12.51
N ARG A 65 3.83 -13.37 -12.86
CA ARG A 65 2.74 -14.30 -12.51
C ARG A 65 2.42 -14.32 -11.01
N ASN A 66 3.42 -14.15 -10.16
CA ASN A 66 3.28 -14.14 -8.71
C ASN A 66 2.85 -12.79 -8.12
N GLY A 67 2.52 -11.81 -8.95
CA GLY A 67 2.09 -10.48 -8.52
C GLY A 67 3.21 -9.49 -8.20
N GLU A 68 4.46 -9.89 -8.35
CA GLU A 68 5.57 -8.96 -8.25
C GLU A 68 5.62 -8.01 -9.43
N LEU A 69 6.09 -6.79 -9.21
CA LEU A 69 6.29 -5.84 -10.29
C LEU A 69 7.35 -6.36 -11.28
N PHE A 70 7.04 -6.28 -12.56
CA PHE A 70 7.94 -6.59 -13.64
C PHE A 70 8.46 -5.32 -14.32
N GLY A 71 9.74 -5.04 -14.18
CA GLY A 71 10.34 -3.82 -14.70
C GLY A 71 9.97 -2.57 -13.92
N HIS A 72 10.06 -1.42 -14.57
CA HIS A 72 9.77 -0.13 -13.95
C HIS A 72 8.39 0.38 -14.37
N PRO A 73 7.59 0.92 -13.44
CA PRO A 73 6.35 1.60 -13.79
C PRO A 73 6.63 2.86 -14.59
N ARG A 74 5.74 3.18 -15.51
CA ARG A 74 5.83 4.36 -16.36
C ARG A 74 4.65 5.28 -16.08
N ILE A 75 4.93 6.54 -15.86
CA ILE A 75 3.90 7.58 -15.83
C ILE A 75 3.58 7.95 -17.28
N THR A 76 2.34 7.74 -17.69
CA THR A 76 1.90 8.01 -19.07
C THR A 76 1.06 9.27 -19.18
N PHE A 77 0.55 9.79 -18.08
CA PHE A 77 -0.21 11.03 -18.03
C PHE A 77 -0.08 11.69 -16.64
N GLU A 78 0.03 13.00 -16.66
CA GLU A 78 -0.09 13.86 -15.47
C GLU A 78 -0.88 15.09 -15.83
N SER A 79 -1.70 15.62 -14.91
CA SER A 79 -2.49 16.83 -15.12
C SER A 79 -1.60 18.01 -15.50
N ALA A 80 -1.96 18.73 -16.56
CA ALA A 80 -1.15 19.78 -17.16
C ALA A 80 -0.91 20.99 -16.24
N GLY A 81 -1.85 21.28 -15.34
CA GLY A 81 -1.76 22.45 -14.46
C GLY A 81 -0.93 22.23 -13.18
N ALA A 82 -0.37 21.04 -12.97
CA ALA A 82 0.44 20.76 -11.80
C ALA A 82 1.84 21.36 -11.93
N SER A 83 2.39 21.90 -10.83
CA SER A 83 3.80 22.30 -10.74
C SER A 83 4.74 21.09 -10.75
N ASP A 84 6.02 21.34 -10.97
CA ASP A 84 7.03 20.27 -10.94
C ASP A 84 7.13 19.63 -9.55
N ASP A 85 7.01 20.41 -8.49
CA ASP A 85 7.02 19.91 -7.11
C ASP A 85 5.79 19.05 -6.81
N GLU A 86 4.60 19.48 -7.27
CA GLU A 86 3.37 18.69 -7.15
C GLU A 86 3.49 17.37 -7.92
N ARG A 87 3.98 17.39 -9.15
CA ARG A 87 4.21 16.18 -9.94
C ARG A 87 5.16 15.23 -9.25
N LEU A 88 6.27 15.74 -8.72
CA LEU A 88 7.23 14.92 -7.99
C LEU A 88 6.57 14.27 -6.76
N ALA A 89 5.79 15.02 -6.00
CA ALA A 89 5.08 14.49 -4.82
C ALA A 89 4.12 13.35 -5.20
N TYR A 90 3.38 13.48 -6.30
CA TYR A 90 2.49 12.41 -6.78
C TYR A 90 3.25 11.19 -7.32
N ARG A 91 4.38 11.38 -8.00
CA ARG A 91 5.24 10.27 -8.45
C ARG A 91 5.80 9.49 -7.27
N VAL A 92 6.22 10.16 -6.22
CA VAL A 92 6.66 9.53 -4.97
C VAL A 92 5.51 8.77 -4.31
N ALA A 93 4.31 9.34 -4.30
CA ALA A 93 3.12 8.66 -3.76
C ALA A 93 2.77 7.38 -4.54
N VAL A 94 2.91 7.39 -5.87
CA VAL A 94 2.76 6.20 -6.73
C VAL A 94 3.79 5.13 -6.37
N ALA A 95 5.05 5.50 -6.23
CA ALA A 95 6.11 4.55 -5.87
C ALA A 95 5.83 3.91 -4.50
N LYS A 96 5.36 4.68 -3.53
CA LYS A 96 4.95 4.18 -2.22
C LYS A 96 3.72 3.26 -2.30
N MET A 97 2.74 3.57 -3.14
CA MET A 97 1.58 2.71 -3.39
C MET A 97 2.03 1.34 -3.89
N ILE A 98 2.87 1.30 -4.91
CA ILE A 98 3.37 0.05 -5.48
C ILE A 98 4.15 -0.75 -4.43
N LYS A 99 5.01 -0.10 -3.67
CA LYS A 99 5.79 -0.75 -2.61
C LYS A 99 4.92 -1.36 -1.51
N ARG A 100 3.81 -0.70 -1.17
CA ARG A 100 2.86 -1.23 -0.16
C ARG A 100 2.02 -2.39 -0.67
N CYS A 101 1.65 -2.37 -1.96
CA CYS A 101 0.74 -3.33 -2.55
C CYS A 101 1.41 -4.58 -3.13
N ALA A 102 2.60 -4.43 -3.69
CA ALA A 102 3.28 -5.56 -4.33
C ALA A 102 4.00 -6.43 -3.28
N PRO A 103 4.01 -7.77 -3.46
CA PRO A 103 3.38 -8.51 -4.53
C PRO A 103 1.85 -8.60 -4.36
N LEU A 104 1.12 -8.50 -5.48
CA LEU A 104 -0.33 -8.67 -5.47
C LEU A 104 -0.71 -10.15 -5.41
N PRO A 105 -1.70 -10.55 -4.60
CA PRO A 105 -2.08 -11.95 -4.43
C PRO A 105 -2.93 -12.44 -5.61
N PHE A 106 -2.33 -12.60 -6.79
CA PHE A 106 -3.03 -13.11 -7.97
C PHE A 106 -3.44 -14.58 -7.79
N SER A 107 -4.63 -14.90 -8.26
CA SER A 107 -4.95 -16.30 -8.54
C SER A 107 -4.05 -16.84 -9.66
N ASN A 108 -3.90 -18.16 -9.76
CA ASN A 108 -3.09 -18.74 -10.82
C ASN A 108 -3.61 -18.37 -12.22
N ALA A 109 -4.92 -18.34 -12.40
CA ALA A 109 -5.54 -17.96 -13.67
C ALA A 109 -5.25 -16.50 -14.03
N LEU A 110 -5.41 -15.58 -13.08
CA LEU A 110 -5.14 -14.16 -13.32
C LEU A 110 -3.65 -13.92 -13.54
N GLY A 111 -2.79 -14.51 -12.73
CA GLY A 111 -1.34 -14.38 -12.87
C GLY A 111 -0.85 -14.85 -14.24
N ASN A 112 -1.37 -15.98 -14.75
CA ASN A 112 -1.07 -16.46 -16.09
C ASN A 112 -1.57 -15.50 -17.18
N ALA A 113 -2.74 -14.90 -16.99
CA ALA A 113 -3.32 -13.97 -17.96
C ALA A 113 -2.59 -12.63 -18.00
N LEU A 114 -2.09 -12.15 -16.85
CA LEU A 114 -1.47 -10.84 -16.73
C LEU A 114 0.06 -10.83 -16.87
N ALA A 115 0.72 -11.97 -16.73
CA ALA A 115 2.17 -12.05 -16.73
C ALA A 115 2.81 -11.31 -17.91
N GLY A 116 3.61 -10.27 -17.62
CA GLY A 116 4.32 -9.46 -18.60
C GLY A 116 3.45 -8.53 -19.44
N ARG A 117 2.15 -8.51 -19.26
CA ARG A 117 1.25 -7.61 -19.99
C ARG A 117 1.14 -6.26 -19.32
N PRO A 118 1.09 -5.15 -20.09
CA PRO A 118 0.87 -3.83 -19.52
C PRO A 118 -0.51 -3.72 -18.87
N PHE A 119 -0.51 -3.22 -17.65
CA PHE A 119 -1.68 -2.85 -16.88
C PHE A 119 -1.65 -1.35 -16.63
N THR A 120 -2.74 -0.66 -16.89
CA THR A 120 -2.82 0.80 -16.75
C THR A 120 -3.84 1.16 -15.69
N ILE A 121 -3.45 1.99 -14.74
CA ILE A 121 -4.33 2.54 -13.72
C ILE A 121 -4.29 4.05 -13.72
N ARG A 122 -5.46 4.67 -13.65
CA ARG A 122 -5.62 6.09 -13.44
C ARG A 122 -5.97 6.36 -12.00
N LEU A 123 -5.18 7.20 -11.36
CA LEU A 123 -5.36 7.66 -9.99
C LEU A 123 -5.78 9.13 -10.03
N ILE A 124 -6.81 9.46 -9.28
CA ILE A 124 -7.33 10.82 -9.18
C ILE A 124 -7.36 11.20 -7.71
N ASP A 125 -6.86 12.38 -7.40
CA ASP A 125 -6.98 12.94 -6.07
C ASP A 125 -8.34 13.62 -5.92
N HIS A 126 -9.29 12.89 -5.36
CA HIS A 126 -10.65 13.38 -5.13
C HIS A 126 -10.80 14.24 -3.88
N ARG A 127 -9.73 14.39 -3.09
CA ARG A 127 -9.80 15.23 -1.91
C ARG A 127 -10.04 16.68 -2.35
N LYS A 128 -11.05 17.27 -1.79
CA LYS A 128 -11.18 18.72 -1.87
C LYS A 128 -10.09 19.31 -0.98
N LEU A 129 -9.19 20.11 -1.56
CA LEU A 129 -8.41 21.01 -0.75
C LEU A 129 -9.46 21.81 0.01
N ARG A 130 -9.52 21.65 1.33
CA ARG A 130 -10.28 22.58 2.15
C ARG A 130 -9.73 23.95 1.78
N GLU A 131 -10.59 24.78 1.24
CA GLU A 131 -10.22 26.16 0.99
C GLU A 131 -9.60 26.68 2.27
N ALA A 132 -8.27 26.83 2.23
CA ALA A 132 -7.56 27.49 3.32
C ALA A 132 -8.06 28.93 3.34
N GLY A 133 -9.09 29.18 4.15
CA GLY A 133 -9.66 30.53 4.23
C GLY A 133 -11.11 30.61 4.60
N ASN A 134 -11.87 29.55 4.61
CA ASN A 134 -13.23 29.59 5.12
C ASN A 134 -13.28 29.15 6.59
N VAL A 135 -12.51 29.82 7.40
CA VAL A 135 -12.81 29.93 8.83
C VAL A 135 -13.59 31.22 9.00
N PRO A 136 -14.87 31.13 9.42
CA PRO A 136 -15.62 32.33 9.77
C PRO A 136 -14.99 33.05 10.94
#